data_9c53c95ee806490f02f7eee6994f340d
#
_entry.id   9c53c95ee806490f02f7eee6994f340d
#
_cell.length_a   1.000
_cell.length_b   1.000
_cell.length_c   1.000
_cell.angle_alpha   90.00
_cell.angle_beta   90.00
_cell.angle_gamma   90.00
#
_symmetry.space_group_name_H-M   'P 1'
#
loop_
_entity.id
_entity.type
_entity.pdbx_description
1 polymer ?
#
loop_
_entity_poly.entity_id
_entity_poly.type
_entity_poly.pdbx_seq_one_letter_code
_entity_poly.pdbx_strand_id
1 'polypeptide(L)'
;MAKRCLANWGRFSLRYGAKPTEPDYIVQNLIQLPATLYASASYIEKYGRMKNVCDIVGHRFISTLKNYENIRFIDWLHKAIPEGQICYRTSDYSSMLAAVTAGMGIAPIERWIDNSRKDLIPLFESPEDWTNNLWLTTHRDAHNTPKIQAFTQFLKEELSNINLR
;
A
#
# COMPACT_ATOMS: atom_id res chain seq x y z
N MET A 1 4.95 -1.48 18.16
CA MET A 1 3.77 -2.18 17.58
C MET A 1 2.75 -1.14 17.12
N ALA A 2 2.89 -0.59 15.93
CA ALA A 2 1.94 0.42 15.41
C ALA A 2 0.88 -0.31 14.56
N LYS A 3 -0.25 -0.66 15.19
CA LYS A 3 -1.44 -1.11 14.46
C LYS A 3 -1.95 0.09 13.66
N ARG A 4 -1.77 0.08 12.34
CA ARG A 4 -2.43 1.06 11.47
C ARG A 4 -3.94 0.79 11.47
N CYS A 5 -4.63 1.43 12.38
CA CYS A 5 -6.07 1.50 12.37
C CYS A 5 -6.44 2.72 11.51
N LEU A 6 -6.96 2.49 10.30
CA LEU A 6 -7.38 3.57 9.38
C LEU A 6 -8.62 4.29 9.90
N ALA A 7 -9.46 3.61 10.69
CA ALA A 7 -10.54 4.20 11.47
C ALA A 7 -10.87 3.29 12.65
N ASN A 8 -10.94 3.83 13.84
CA ASN A 8 -11.39 3.10 15.04
C ASN A 8 -12.56 3.84 15.69
N TRP A 9 -13.75 3.32 15.50
CA TRP A 9 -14.99 3.83 16.10
C TRP A 9 -15.47 2.91 17.25
N GLY A 10 -14.52 2.25 17.93
CA GLY A 10 -14.77 1.39 19.08
C GLY A 10 -15.46 0.04 18.78
N ARG A 11 -16.16 -0.10 17.66
CA ARG A 11 -16.88 -1.30 17.27
C ARG A 11 -16.42 -1.94 15.96
N PHE A 12 -15.70 -1.22 15.12
CA PHE A 12 -15.06 -1.73 13.92
C PHE A 12 -13.77 -0.98 13.61
N SER A 13 -12.88 -1.59 12.82
CA SER A 13 -11.68 -0.92 12.27
C SER A 13 -11.31 -1.46 10.90
N LEU A 14 -10.71 -0.62 10.07
CA LEU A 14 -10.05 -1.01 8.84
C LEU A 14 -8.56 -1.21 9.13
N ARG A 15 -8.01 -2.35 8.72
CA ARG A 15 -6.59 -2.69 8.91
C ARG A 15 -5.97 -3.12 7.61
N TYR A 16 -4.77 -2.64 7.36
CA TYR A 16 -3.98 -2.94 6.17
C TYR A 16 -2.81 -3.87 6.52
N GLY A 17 -2.51 -4.84 5.65
CA GLY A 17 -1.40 -5.76 5.78
C GLY A 17 -1.79 -7.14 6.33
N ALA A 18 -1.12 -7.61 7.37
CA ALA A 18 -1.35 -8.93 7.94
C ALA A 18 -2.75 -9.11 8.52
N LYS A 19 -3.26 -10.36 8.43
CA LYS A 19 -4.57 -10.70 8.99
C LYS A 19 -4.58 -10.46 10.52
N PRO A 20 -5.55 -9.68 11.04
CA PRO A 20 -5.74 -9.52 12.47
C PRO A 20 -6.10 -10.86 13.16
N THR A 21 -5.62 -11.06 14.38
CA THR A 21 -5.77 -12.34 15.12
C THR A 21 -6.47 -12.18 16.45
N GLU A 22 -7.02 -11.01 16.75
CA GLU A 22 -7.70 -10.74 18.02
C GLU A 22 -8.99 -11.58 18.15
N PRO A 23 -9.18 -12.35 19.25
CA PRO A 23 -10.25 -13.33 19.38
C PRO A 23 -11.66 -12.73 19.46
N ASP A 24 -11.79 -11.48 19.94
CA ASP A 24 -13.08 -10.81 20.11
C ASP A 24 -13.60 -10.11 18.85
N TYR A 25 -12.85 -10.23 17.74
CA TYR A 25 -13.21 -9.59 16.48
C TYR A 25 -13.52 -10.60 15.39
N ILE A 26 -14.53 -10.29 14.61
CA ILE A 26 -14.81 -10.94 13.33
C ILE A 26 -13.99 -10.21 12.28
N VAL A 27 -13.15 -10.96 11.55
CA VAL A 27 -12.21 -10.44 10.56
C VAL A 27 -12.67 -10.83 9.16
N GLN A 28 -12.90 -9.85 8.31
CA GLN A 28 -13.30 -10.06 6.91
C GLN A 28 -12.26 -9.42 5.99
N ASN A 29 -11.85 -10.14 4.94
CA ASN A 29 -11.08 -9.53 3.87
C ASN A 29 -12.03 -8.71 2.99
N LEU A 30 -11.71 -7.43 2.79
CA LEU A 30 -12.48 -6.55 1.93
C LEU A 30 -11.95 -6.56 0.49
N ILE A 31 -10.64 -6.42 0.33
CA ILE A 31 -9.99 -6.33 -0.97
C ILE A 31 -8.50 -6.70 -0.86
N GLN A 32 -7.96 -7.23 -1.94
CA GLN A 32 -6.53 -7.43 -2.13
C GLN A 32 -5.95 -6.25 -2.90
N LEU A 33 -4.84 -5.70 -2.44
CA LEU A 33 -4.18 -4.53 -2.99
C LEU A 33 -2.77 -4.91 -3.47
N PRO A 34 -2.62 -5.27 -4.75
CA PRO A 34 -1.30 -5.50 -5.33
C PRO A 34 -0.53 -4.19 -5.38
N ALA A 35 0.78 -4.27 -5.16
CA ALA A 35 1.68 -3.12 -5.24
C ALA A 35 2.80 -3.38 -6.27
N THR A 36 3.28 -2.30 -6.89
CA THR A 36 4.48 -2.33 -7.72
C THR A 36 5.30 -1.06 -7.50
N LEU A 37 6.43 -0.94 -8.20
CA LEU A 37 7.22 0.29 -8.16
C LEU A 37 6.70 1.29 -9.18
N TYR A 38 6.65 2.55 -8.77
CA TYR A 38 6.25 3.67 -9.62
C TYR A 38 7.34 4.72 -9.74
N ALA A 39 7.38 5.35 -10.89
CA ALA A 39 8.18 6.54 -11.16
C ALA A 39 7.37 7.54 -12.01
N SER A 40 7.81 8.80 -12.04
CA SER A 40 7.29 9.78 -13.00
C SER A 40 7.97 9.64 -14.36
N ALA A 41 7.36 10.21 -15.41
CA ALA A 41 7.96 10.25 -16.75
C ALA A 41 9.33 10.93 -16.74
N SER A 42 9.45 12.06 -16.02
CA SER A 42 10.71 12.81 -15.90
C SER A 42 11.84 12.01 -15.23
N TYR A 43 11.49 11.17 -14.25
CA TYR A 43 12.45 10.26 -13.65
C TYR A 43 12.94 9.22 -14.64
N ILE A 44 12.02 8.59 -15.37
CA ILE A 44 12.35 7.56 -16.36
C ILE A 44 13.22 8.12 -17.49
N GLU A 45 12.93 9.34 -17.95
CA GLU A 45 13.72 10.03 -18.97
C GLU A 45 15.16 10.25 -18.49
N LYS A 46 15.35 10.61 -17.22
CA LYS A 46 16.68 10.94 -16.67
C LYS A 46 17.50 9.72 -16.26
N TYR A 47 16.87 8.71 -15.66
CA TYR A 47 17.57 7.57 -15.03
C TYR A 47 17.31 6.23 -15.73
N GLY A 48 16.45 6.20 -16.75
CA GLY A 48 15.98 4.98 -17.36
C GLY A 48 14.83 4.30 -16.61
N ARG A 49 14.24 3.30 -17.25
CA ARG A 49 13.15 2.51 -16.68
C ARG A 49 13.71 1.27 -15.99
N MET A 50 13.46 1.11 -14.71
CA MET A 50 13.74 -0.11 -13.95
C MET A 50 12.89 -1.26 -14.50
N LYS A 51 13.49 -2.42 -14.79
CA LYS A 51 12.84 -3.54 -15.49
C LYS A 51 12.25 -4.60 -14.54
N ASN A 52 12.85 -4.77 -13.38
CA ASN A 52 12.43 -5.74 -12.36
C ASN A 52 13.05 -5.39 -11.00
N VAL A 53 12.67 -6.10 -9.94
CA VAL A 53 13.12 -5.86 -8.55
C VAL A 53 14.63 -6.00 -8.32
N CYS A 54 15.39 -6.61 -9.25
CA CYS A 54 16.84 -6.76 -9.13
C CYS A 54 17.62 -5.65 -9.84
N ASP A 55 16.96 -4.85 -10.68
CA ASP A 55 17.56 -3.77 -11.48
C ASP A 55 17.67 -2.48 -10.65
N ILE A 56 18.39 -2.55 -9.52
CA ILE A 56 18.47 -1.43 -8.57
C ILE A 56 19.62 -0.46 -8.83
N VAL A 57 20.62 -0.88 -9.62
CA VAL A 57 21.85 -0.10 -9.83
C VAL A 57 21.55 1.18 -10.61
N GLY A 58 22.02 2.32 -10.10
CA GLY A 58 21.81 3.62 -10.73
C GLY A 58 20.45 4.27 -10.45
N HIS A 59 19.53 3.55 -9.78
CA HIS A 59 18.24 4.11 -9.40
C HIS A 59 18.26 4.75 -8.01
N ARG A 60 17.32 5.67 -7.79
CA ARG A 60 17.10 6.37 -6.54
C ARG A 60 15.73 5.98 -5.99
N PHE A 61 15.66 5.72 -4.69
CA PHE A 61 14.44 5.24 -4.05
C PHE A 61 13.93 6.18 -2.97
N ILE A 62 12.62 6.23 -2.85
CA ILE A 62 11.92 6.90 -1.76
C ILE A 62 11.46 5.82 -0.79
N SER A 63 11.87 5.93 0.46
CA SER A 63 11.62 4.92 1.49
C SER A 63 10.67 5.43 2.56
N THR A 64 10.19 4.50 3.37
CA THR A 64 9.43 4.81 4.58
C THR A 64 10.35 4.85 5.80
N LEU A 65 9.93 5.57 6.83
CA LEU A 65 10.52 5.44 8.15
C LEU A 65 10.24 4.02 8.69
N LYS A 66 11.23 3.44 9.39
CA LYS A 66 11.20 2.07 9.91
C LYS A 66 10.04 1.89 10.89
N ASN A 67 8.85 1.48 10.46
CA ASN A 67 7.78 1.10 11.40
C ASN A 67 6.61 0.38 10.70
N TYR A 68 6.81 -0.12 9.47
CA TYR A 68 5.76 -0.83 8.75
C TYR A 68 6.08 -2.34 8.66
N GLU A 69 6.02 -2.99 9.82
CA GLU A 69 6.19 -4.44 9.90
C GLU A 69 5.06 -5.14 9.12
N ASN A 70 5.41 -6.23 8.44
CA ASN A 70 4.50 -7.11 7.69
C ASN A 70 3.92 -6.55 6.37
N ILE A 71 4.58 -5.58 5.75
CA ILE A 71 4.29 -5.15 4.39
C ILE A 71 5.46 -5.56 3.50
N ARG A 72 5.29 -6.59 2.68
CA ARG A 72 6.38 -7.26 1.96
C ARG A 72 7.20 -6.33 1.06
N PHE A 73 6.57 -5.42 0.33
CA PHE A 73 7.28 -4.47 -0.51
C PHE A 73 8.07 -3.43 0.31
N ILE A 74 7.62 -3.10 1.53
CA ILE A 74 8.38 -2.25 2.45
C ILE A 74 9.58 -3.01 3.02
N ASP A 75 9.37 -4.28 3.39
CA ASP A 75 10.46 -5.15 3.83
C ASP A 75 11.52 -5.31 2.74
N TRP A 76 11.09 -5.49 1.47
CA TRP A 76 12.00 -5.53 0.33
C TRP A 76 12.78 -4.21 0.19
N LEU A 77 12.08 -3.07 0.23
CA LEU A 77 12.69 -1.75 0.11
C LEU A 77 13.81 -1.53 1.16
N HIS A 78 13.56 -1.98 2.39
CA HIS A 78 14.55 -1.83 3.48
C HIS A 78 15.69 -2.83 3.43
N LYS A 79 15.49 -4.02 2.85
CA LYS A 79 16.51 -5.09 2.79
C LYS A 79 17.34 -5.06 1.51
N ALA A 80 16.70 -4.74 0.38
CA ALA A 80 17.33 -4.84 -0.93
C ALA A 80 17.99 -3.53 -1.38
N ILE A 81 17.48 -2.35 -0.93
CA ILE A 81 17.97 -1.07 -1.40
C ILE A 81 19.07 -0.53 -0.48
N PRO A 82 20.29 -0.31 -1.01
CA PRO A 82 21.40 0.29 -0.27
C PRO A 82 21.05 1.69 0.23
N GLU A 83 21.53 2.04 1.43
CA GLU A 83 21.27 3.35 2.07
C GLU A 83 21.62 4.53 1.16
N GLY A 84 22.73 4.44 0.41
CA GLY A 84 23.17 5.48 -0.52
C GLY A 84 22.26 5.71 -1.73
N GLN A 85 21.31 4.81 -1.99
CA GLN A 85 20.30 4.95 -3.05
C GLN A 85 18.96 5.49 -2.53
N ILE A 86 18.78 5.62 -1.22
CA ILE A 86 17.59 6.23 -0.63
C ILE A 86 17.76 7.75 -0.66
N CYS A 87 16.98 8.42 -1.50
CA CYS A 87 17.06 9.88 -1.66
C CYS A 87 16.07 10.66 -0.76
N TYR A 88 15.03 10.00 -0.28
CA TYR A 88 14.02 10.61 0.59
C TYR A 88 13.35 9.57 1.48
N ARG A 89 12.98 9.97 2.71
CA ARG A 89 12.23 9.14 3.66
C ARG A 89 11.05 9.90 4.21
N THR A 90 9.91 9.23 4.28
CA THR A 90 8.69 9.81 4.86
C THR A 90 7.86 8.75 5.55
N SER A 91 7.04 9.15 6.53
CA SER A 91 5.98 8.33 7.11
C SER A 91 4.61 8.62 6.50
N ASP A 92 4.53 9.62 5.63
CA ASP A 92 3.29 10.09 5.02
C ASP A 92 3.19 9.63 3.56
N TYR A 93 2.08 8.96 3.24
CA TYR A 93 1.81 8.44 1.91
C TYR A 93 1.67 9.53 0.85
N SER A 94 1.02 10.64 1.20
CA SER A 94 0.84 11.77 0.27
C SER A 94 2.18 12.43 -0.08
N SER A 95 3.08 12.55 0.90
CA SER A 95 4.45 13.03 0.68
C SER A 95 5.27 12.08 -0.19
N MET A 96 5.07 10.76 -0.04
CA MET A 96 5.70 9.77 -0.92
C MET A 96 5.23 9.95 -2.37
N LEU A 97 3.90 10.04 -2.59
CA LEU A 97 3.34 10.28 -3.92
C LEU A 97 3.85 11.58 -4.55
N ALA A 98 3.88 12.67 -3.79
CA ALA A 98 4.41 13.96 -4.25
C ALA A 98 5.87 13.86 -4.68
N ALA A 99 6.70 13.16 -3.91
CA ALA A 99 8.12 12.97 -4.21
C ALA A 99 8.33 12.12 -5.49
N VAL A 100 7.53 11.06 -5.69
CA VAL A 100 7.58 10.26 -6.94
C VAL A 100 7.16 11.12 -8.13
N THR A 101 6.06 11.86 -8.02
CA THR A 101 5.56 12.77 -9.06
C THR A 101 6.59 13.83 -9.43
N ALA A 102 7.28 14.38 -8.44
CA ALA A 102 8.36 15.36 -8.64
C ALA A 102 9.64 14.76 -9.28
N GLY A 103 9.67 13.45 -9.56
CA GLY A 103 10.83 12.79 -10.16
C GLY A 103 12.03 12.61 -9.23
N MET A 104 11.81 12.63 -7.92
CA MET A 104 12.89 12.46 -6.94
C MET A 104 13.43 11.02 -6.91
N GLY A 105 12.56 10.03 -7.12
CA GLY A 105 12.92 8.62 -7.05
C GLY A 105 11.74 7.68 -7.34
N ILE A 106 12.00 6.40 -7.15
CA ILE A 106 11.06 5.29 -7.28
C ILE A 106 10.51 4.95 -5.90
N ALA A 107 9.20 4.63 -5.81
CA ALA A 107 8.60 4.11 -4.59
C ALA A 107 7.63 2.96 -4.87
N PRO A 108 7.45 2.02 -3.91
CA PRO A 108 6.39 1.04 -3.97
C PRO A 108 5.04 1.70 -3.63
N ILE A 109 4.06 1.49 -4.50
CA ILE A 109 2.71 2.06 -4.39
C ILE A 109 1.71 0.97 -4.79
N GLU A 110 0.56 0.94 -4.13
CA GLU A 110 -0.52 0.02 -4.47
C GLU A 110 -1.21 0.42 -5.79
N ARG A 111 -1.57 -0.55 -6.61
CA ARG A 111 -2.10 -0.33 -7.98
C ARG A 111 -3.47 0.33 -8.05
N TRP A 112 -4.21 0.43 -6.96
CA TRP A 112 -5.47 1.19 -6.96
C TRP A 112 -5.28 2.66 -7.40
N ILE A 113 -4.03 3.17 -7.31
CA ILE A 113 -3.66 4.52 -7.76
C ILE A 113 -3.73 4.69 -9.28
N ASP A 114 -3.60 3.61 -10.07
CA ASP A 114 -3.57 3.64 -11.54
C ASP A 114 -4.80 4.35 -12.15
N ASN A 115 -5.93 4.29 -11.47
CA ASN A 115 -7.17 4.92 -11.93
C ASN A 115 -7.20 6.44 -11.72
N SER A 116 -6.47 6.96 -10.76
CA SER A 116 -6.53 8.37 -10.34
C SER A 116 -5.29 9.19 -10.70
N ARG A 117 -4.15 8.54 -10.95
CA ARG A 117 -2.86 9.21 -11.12
C ARG A 117 -2.14 8.74 -12.40
N LYS A 118 -2.47 9.41 -13.52
CA LYS A 118 -1.85 9.13 -14.83
C LYS A 118 -0.41 9.65 -14.95
N ASP A 119 0.01 10.49 -14.03
CA ASP A 119 1.37 11.01 -13.89
C ASP A 119 2.35 10.01 -13.26
N LEU A 120 1.84 8.94 -12.67
CA LEU A 120 2.62 7.85 -12.09
C LEU A 120 2.63 6.64 -13.03
N ILE A 121 3.81 6.15 -13.36
CA ILE A 121 4.01 5.07 -14.32
C ILE A 121 4.46 3.83 -13.56
N PRO A 122 3.69 2.72 -13.61
CA PRO A 122 4.15 1.45 -13.06
C PRO A 122 5.34 0.94 -13.86
N LEU A 123 6.39 0.51 -13.18
CA LEU A 123 7.64 0.14 -13.85
C LEU A 123 7.59 -1.28 -14.41
N PHE A 124 6.92 -2.19 -13.70
CA PHE A 124 6.72 -3.59 -14.10
C PHE A 124 5.47 -4.18 -13.45
N GLU A 125 5.12 -5.42 -13.77
CA GLU A 125 4.01 -6.13 -13.14
C GLU A 125 4.26 -6.36 -11.65
N SER A 126 3.20 -6.33 -10.85
CA SER A 126 3.29 -6.56 -9.40
C SER A 126 3.86 -7.93 -9.09
N PRO A 127 4.92 -8.05 -8.27
CA PRO A 127 5.33 -9.33 -7.74
C PRO A 127 4.17 -9.97 -6.95
N GLU A 128 3.96 -11.28 -7.09
CA GLU A 128 2.83 -11.99 -6.45
C GLU A 128 2.80 -11.80 -4.93
N ASP A 129 3.97 -11.77 -4.31
CA ASP A 129 4.12 -11.61 -2.87
C ASP A 129 3.97 -10.16 -2.37
N TRP A 130 3.81 -9.17 -3.27
CA TRP A 130 3.58 -7.77 -2.92
C TRP A 130 2.10 -7.39 -2.80
N THR A 131 1.23 -8.38 -2.77
CA THR A 131 -0.20 -8.16 -2.54
C THR A 131 -0.49 -8.10 -1.04
N ASN A 132 -1.07 -7.00 -0.60
CA ASN A 132 -1.55 -6.82 0.77
C ASN A 132 -3.07 -6.87 0.82
N ASN A 133 -3.60 -7.06 2.02
CA ASN A 133 -5.04 -7.14 2.24
C ASN A 133 -5.53 -5.93 3.03
N LEU A 134 -6.72 -5.46 2.69
CA LEU A 134 -7.49 -4.56 3.54
C LEU A 134 -8.53 -5.39 4.30
N TRP A 135 -8.45 -5.34 5.62
CA TRP A 135 -9.30 -6.10 6.53
C TRP A 135 -10.31 -5.19 7.21
N LEU A 136 -11.55 -5.64 7.27
CA LEU A 136 -12.54 -5.10 8.20
C LEU A 136 -12.55 -5.97 9.45
N THR A 137 -12.37 -5.36 10.62
CA THR A 137 -12.56 -6.02 11.90
C THR A 137 -13.76 -5.42 12.60
N THR A 138 -14.66 -6.26 13.08
CA THR A 138 -15.86 -5.85 13.82
C THR A 138 -15.92 -6.61 15.13
N HIS A 139 -16.20 -5.93 16.24
CA HIS A 139 -16.41 -6.61 17.52
C HIS A 139 -17.61 -7.54 17.42
N ARG A 140 -17.54 -8.73 18.02
CA ARG A 140 -18.58 -9.76 17.95
C ARG A 140 -19.96 -9.24 18.35
N ASP A 141 -20.06 -8.47 19.43
CA ASP A 141 -21.32 -7.92 19.93
C ASP A 141 -21.96 -6.89 18.98
N ALA A 142 -21.15 -6.24 18.15
CA ALA A 142 -21.63 -5.22 17.23
C ALA A 142 -21.84 -5.75 15.81
N HIS A 143 -21.22 -6.88 15.45
CA HIS A 143 -21.19 -7.40 14.10
C HIS A 143 -22.57 -7.53 13.46
N ASN A 144 -23.53 -8.08 14.19
CA ASN A 144 -24.88 -8.34 13.68
C ASN A 144 -25.84 -7.13 13.79
N THR A 145 -25.35 -5.97 14.22
CA THR A 145 -26.20 -4.77 14.27
C THR A 145 -26.50 -4.28 12.85
N PRO A 146 -27.74 -3.81 12.55
CA PRO A 146 -28.12 -3.34 11.22
C PRO A 146 -27.16 -2.27 10.66
N LYS A 147 -26.69 -1.36 11.52
CA LYS A 147 -25.74 -0.30 11.15
C LYS A 147 -24.40 -0.85 10.66
N ILE A 148 -23.83 -1.84 11.35
CA ILE A 148 -22.55 -2.47 10.98
C ILE A 148 -22.71 -3.31 9.70
N GLN A 149 -23.82 -4.03 9.57
CA GLN A 149 -24.11 -4.81 8.36
C GLN A 149 -24.28 -3.92 7.14
N ALA A 150 -25.07 -2.84 7.24
CA ALA A 150 -25.24 -1.87 6.15
C ALA A 150 -23.91 -1.22 5.75
N PHE A 151 -23.09 -0.83 6.71
CA PHE A 151 -21.76 -0.27 6.46
C PHE A 151 -20.82 -1.28 5.78
N THR A 152 -20.82 -2.51 6.24
CA THR A 152 -20.01 -3.60 5.67
C THR A 152 -20.40 -3.86 4.22
N GLN A 153 -21.71 -3.91 3.94
CA GLN A 153 -22.22 -4.11 2.60
C GLN A 153 -21.83 -2.95 1.67
N PHE A 154 -22.02 -1.72 2.12
CA PHE A 154 -21.60 -0.52 1.39
C PHE A 154 -20.11 -0.57 1.04
N LEU A 155 -19.24 -0.89 2.01
CA LEU A 155 -17.80 -1.00 1.75
C LEU A 155 -17.47 -2.07 0.70
N LYS A 156 -18.13 -3.22 0.76
CA LYS A 156 -17.90 -4.29 -0.22
C LYS A 156 -18.32 -3.88 -1.63
N GLU A 157 -19.46 -3.22 -1.77
CA GLU A 157 -19.96 -2.71 -3.05
C GLU A 157 -19.01 -1.65 -3.64
N GLU A 158 -18.62 -0.65 -2.85
CA GLU A 158 -17.70 0.39 -3.30
C GLU A 158 -16.31 -0.16 -3.69
N LEU A 159 -15.77 -1.06 -2.88
CA LEU A 159 -14.46 -1.66 -3.13
C LEU A 159 -14.47 -2.64 -4.32
N SER A 160 -15.60 -3.29 -4.62
CA SER A 160 -15.74 -4.16 -5.79
C SER A 160 -15.64 -3.40 -7.12
N ASN A 161 -15.92 -2.10 -7.09
CA ASN A 161 -15.83 -1.21 -8.26
C ASN A 161 -14.39 -0.71 -8.52
N ILE A 162 -13.46 -0.97 -7.61
CA ILE A 162 -12.05 -0.60 -7.81
C ILE A 162 -11.41 -1.60 -8.78
N ASN A 163 -11.04 -1.09 -9.96
CA ASN A 163 -10.32 -1.90 -10.95
C ASN A 163 -8.85 -2.02 -10.56
N LEU A 164 -8.43 -3.22 -10.14
CA LEU A 164 -7.06 -3.54 -9.70
C LEU A 164 -6.28 -4.37 -10.74
N ARG A 165 -6.66 -4.28 -12.03
CA ARG A 165 -5.97 -4.99 -13.12
C ARG A 165 -4.60 -4.43 -13.42
#